data_af2d1a69fe6665a8b5d85402f5631c9f
#
_entry.id   af2d1a69fe6665a8b5d85402f5631c9f
#
_cell.length_a   1.000
_cell.length_b   1.000
_cell.length_c   1.000
_cell.angle_alpha   90.00
_cell.angle_beta   90.00
_cell.angle_gamma   90.00
#
_symmetry.space_group_name_H-M   'P 1'
#
loop_
_entity.id
_entity.type
_entity.pdbx_description
1 polymer ?
#
loop_
_entity_poly.entity_id
_entity_poly.type
_entity_poly.pdbx_seq_one_letter_code
_entity_poly.pdbx_strand_id
1 'polypeptide(L)'
;MSSPPRILIIDDEEMALSNLEHVLKKQGYDIVTADSGPKGLNLVRSNTFDVVLTDLKMEKVDGMQILEECRQRHPQTEVIMITGYATVDSAIEAMKKGAYHYVSKPYRIDAVRKTVAEALEKIRLREENLQLKQELKRLQDGGHVKFITKDPAMLRILQTARQIAPTDCSVLITGESGTGKELLARFVHEQSRRSDGPMMAVNCGTFNEELLTNELFGHEKGAYTGAHVSKPGIIELANGGTLFLDEITEMSINMQAKLLRAIQERQIMRVGGTSTIYVDVRFVAATNRNVQEAVQSGEFRKDLYYRLNVVSLDLPPLAARKGDIPLLAQFFLDKHSRLMKRDSPVLSKEVIDILKDYDFPGNVRELENIIERGIALAIDGVIEEKHHPDDIRDLKITTYRRKDGSLPTLEEQEVRYIKQVLAETGGNKTLAAETLGIDRVSLWRKIKRYALE
;
A
#
# COMPACT_ATOMS: atom_id res chain seq x y z
N MET A 1 -16.34 3.42 -28.98
CA MET A 1 -17.24 4.57 -28.91
C MET A 1 -18.24 4.26 -27.81
N SER A 2 -18.27 5.02 -26.73
CA SER A 2 -19.26 4.85 -25.67
C SER A 2 -20.65 5.17 -26.21
N SER A 3 -21.66 4.40 -25.84
CA SER A 3 -23.06 4.67 -26.17
C SER A 3 -23.46 6.07 -25.67
N PRO A 4 -24.33 6.79 -26.38
CA PRO A 4 -24.79 8.11 -25.95
C PRO A 4 -25.48 8.00 -24.58
N PRO A 5 -25.31 9.00 -23.67
CA PRO A 5 -25.97 9.01 -22.38
C PRO A 5 -27.49 8.94 -22.51
N ARG A 6 -28.12 8.08 -21.71
CA ARG A 6 -29.58 7.85 -21.72
C ARG A 6 -30.28 8.68 -20.65
N ILE A 7 -31.22 9.51 -21.08
CA ILE A 7 -31.94 10.43 -20.20
C ILE A 7 -33.44 10.15 -20.29
N LEU A 8 -34.06 9.98 -19.12
CA LEU A 8 -35.53 9.88 -19.02
C LEU A 8 -36.11 11.23 -18.61
N ILE A 9 -37.11 11.70 -19.28
CA ILE A 9 -37.87 12.93 -18.94
C ILE A 9 -39.31 12.53 -18.63
N ILE A 10 -39.79 12.94 -17.46
CA ILE A 10 -41.13 12.62 -16.94
C ILE A 10 -41.83 13.96 -16.61
N ASP A 11 -42.88 14.29 -17.33
CA ASP A 11 -43.68 15.48 -17.11
C ASP A 11 -45.07 15.23 -17.70
N ASP A 12 -46.14 15.66 -17.06
CA ASP A 12 -47.52 15.54 -17.57
C ASP A 12 -47.91 16.66 -18.49
N GLU A 13 -47.07 17.71 -18.63
CA GLU A 13 -47.21 18.75 -19.64
C GLU A 13 -46.53 18.40 -20.97
N GLU A 14 -47.32 18.10 -22.01
CA GLU A 14 -46.81 17.71 -23.36
C GLU A 14 -45.85 18.74 -23.95
N MET A 15 -46.10 20.05 -23.75
CA MET A 15 -45.22 21.12 -24.22
C MET A 15 -43.87 21.12 -23.50
N ALA A 16 -43.85 20.85 -22.20
CA ALA A 16 -42.59 20.75 -21.42
C ALA A 16 -41.75 19.55 -21.88
N LEU A 17 -42.38 18.37 -22.05
CA LEU A 17 -41.75 17.19 -22.61
C LEU A 17 -41.11 17.44 -23.96
N SER A 18 -41.90 17.96 -24.93
CA SER A 18 -41.45 18.20 -26.30
C SER A 18 -40.28 19.17 -26.35
N ASN A 19 -40.31 20.25 -25.57
CA ASN A 19 -39.25 21.24 -25.50
C ASN A 19 -37.96 20.67 -24.93
N LEU A 20 -38.02 19.96 -23.81
CA LEU A 20 -36.83 19.33 -23.18
C LEU A 20 -36.26 18.23 -24.05
N GLU A 21 -37.10 17.38 -24.64
CA GLU A 21 -36.68 16.34 -25.56
C GLU A 21 -35.93 16.95 -26.77
N HIS A 22 -36.50 17.94 -27.44
CA HIS A 22 -35.89 18.60 -28.60
C HIS A 22 -34.51 19.19 -28.26
N VAL A 23 -34.41 19.87 -27.12
CA VAL A 23 -33.19 20.55 -26.71
C VAL A 23 -32.10 19.55 -26.30
N LEU A 24 -32.43 18.52 -25.60
CA LEU A 24 -31.46 17.54 -25.09
C LEU A 24 -31.04 16.54 -26.21
N LYS A 25 -31.95 16.19 -27.14
CA LYS A 25 -31.59 15.43 -28.35
C LYS A 25 -30.55 16.14 -29.21
N LYS A 26 -30.64 17.49 -29.34
CA LYS A 26 -29.62 18.29 -30.04
C LYS A 26 -28.22 18.23 -29.44
N GLN A 27 -28.10 17.84 -28.17
CA GLN A 27 -26.81 17.63 -27.50
C GLN A 27 -26.24 16.21 -27.72
N GLY A 28 -26.96 15.35 -28.47
CA GLY A 28 -26.53 14.00 -28.79
C GLY A 28 -26.88 12.96 -27.72
N TYR A 29 -27.81 13.25 -26.79
CA TYR A 29 -28.27 12.31 -25.77
C TYR A 29 -29.40 11.42 -26.31
N ASP A 30 -29.48 10.19 -25.80
CA ASP A 30 -30.58 9.26 -26.03
C ASP A 30 -31.73 9.58 -25.06
N ILE A 31 -32.84 10.13 -25.60
CA ILE A 31 -33.93 10.66 -24.78
C ILE A 31 -35.13 9.72 -24.84
N VAL A 32 -35.61 9.32 -23.67
CA VAL A 32 -36.89 8.64 -23.49
C VAL A 32 -37.83 9.57 -22.73
N THR A 33 -39.08 9.63 -23.12
CA THR A 33 -40.09 10.49 -22.48
C THR A 33 -41.23 9.67 -21.87
N ALA A 34 -41.75 10.15 -20.76
CA ALA A 34 -42.96 9.64 -20.13
C ALA A 34 -43.93 10.82 -19.83
N ASP A 35 -45.14 10.70 -20.25
CA ASP A 35 -46.23 11.70 -20.11
C ASP A 35 -47.00 11.58 -18.79
N SER A 36 -46.54 10.72 -17.90
CA SER A 36 -47.20 10.49 -16.60
C SER A 36 -46.27 9.77 -15.60
N GLY A 37 -46.50 10.01 -14.30
CA GLY A 37 -45.76 9.37 -13.23
C GLY A 37 -45.76 7.83 -13.27
N PRO A 38 -46.93 7.15 -13.46
CA PRO A 38 -46.95 5.68 -13.56
C PRO A 38 -46.15 5.12 -14.71
N LYS A 39 -46.14 5.81 -15.88
CA LYS A 39 -45.35 5.41 -17.05
C LYS A 39 -43.85 5.59 -16.80
N GLY A 40 -43.48 6.74 -16.20
CA GLY A 40 -42.12 7.02 -15.76
C GLY A 40 -41.60 5.96 -14.76
N LEU A 41 -42.41 5.61 -13.74
CA LEU A 41 -42.07 4.60 -12.76
C LEU A 41 -41.83 3.22 -13.39
N ASN A 42 -42.68 2.82 -14.35
CA ASN A 42 -42.50 1.58 -15.09
C ASN A 42 -41.20 1.57 -15.93
N LEU A 43 -40.87 2.70 -16.55
CA LEU A 43 -39.62 2.84 -17.31
C LEU A 43 -38.38 2.75 -16.41
N VAL A 44 -38.39 3.38 -15.25
CA VAL A 44 -37.30 3.27 -14.25
C VAL A 44 -37.16 1.83 -13.76
N ARG A 45 -38.24 1.08 -13.62
CA ARG A 45 -38.20 -0.34 -13.19
C ARG A 45 -37.65 -1.29 -14.26
N SER A 46 -37.89 -0.99 -15.51
CA SER A 46 -37.54 -1.87 -16.63
C SER A 46 -36.26 -1.49 -17.37
N ASN A 47 -35.74 -0.28 -17.15
CA ASN A 47 -34.56 0.24 -17.86
C ASN A 47 -33.62 0.99 -16.90
N THR A 48 -32.37 1.15 -17.33
CA THR A 48 -31.38 1.99 -16.66
C THR A 48 -31.21 3.31 -17.42
N PHE A 49 -31.09 4.38 -16.69
CA PHE A 49 -30.86 5.73 -17.22
C PHE A 49 -29.70 6.40 -16.46
N ASP A 50 -28.94 7.24 -17.16
CA ASP A 50 -27.88 8.03 -16.52
C ASP A 50 -28.48 9.18 -15.72
N VAL A 51 -29.43 9.90 -16.33
CA VAL A 51 -30.11 11.03 -15.69
C VAL A 51 -31.64 10.87 -15.84
N VAL A 52 -32.37 11.17 -14.78
CA VAL A 52 -33.84 11.27 -14.81
C VAL A 52 -34.23 12.70 -14.47
N LEU A 53 -34.98 13.36 -15.38
CA LEU A 53 -35.64 14.62 -15.11
C LEU A 53 -37.12 14.32 -14.83
N THR A 54 -37.66 14.75 -13.71
CA THR A 54 -39.06 14.49 -13.35
C THR A 54 -39.74 15.72 -12.80
N ASP A 55 -40.99 15.95 -13.19
CA ASP A 55 -41.81 16.91 -12.46
C ASP A 55 -42.09 16.37 -11.04
N LEU A 56 -42.18 17.27 -10.09
CA LEU A 56 -42.50 16.93 -8.71
C LEU A 56 -43.96 16.54 -8.57
N LYS A 57 -44.88 17.32 -9.18
CA LYS A 57 -46.34 17.13 -9.06
C LYS A 57 -46.89 16.52 -10.34
N MET A 58 -47.27 15.26 -10.24
CA MET A 58 -47.98 14.52 -11.31
C MET A 58 -49.10 13.69 -10.70
N GLU A 59 -50.11 13.35 -11.49
CA GLU A 59 -51.22 12.50 -11.01
C GLU A 59 -50.74 11.07 -10.70
N LYS A 60 -51.27 10.49 -9.60
CA LYS A 60 -51.07 9.11 -9.14
C LYS A 60 -49.68 8.76 -8.62
N VAL A 61 -48.63 9.16 -9.30
CA VAL A 61 -47.23 8.93 -8.91
C VAL A 61 -46.49 10.25 -9.07
N ASP A 62 -45.97 10.79 -7.98
CA ASP A 62 -45.24 12.04 -7.95
C ASP A 62 -43.72 11.84 -8.18
N GLY A 63 -42.99 12.93 -8.41
CA GLY A 63 -41.55 12.90 -8.65
C GLY A 63 -40.74 12.39 -7.46
N MET A 64 -41.26 12.51 -6.23
CA MET A 64 -40.58 12.01 -5.03
C MET A 64 -40.58 10.46 -5.02
N GLN A 65 -41.67 9.83 -5.45
CA GLN A 65 -41.74 8.38 -5.58
C GLN A 65 -40.82 7.87 -6.69
N ILE A 66 -40.70 8.62 -7.80
CA ILE A 66 -39.69 8.34 -8.86
C ILE A 66 -38.25 8.40 -8.30
N LEU A 67 -37.95 9.44 -7.52
CA LEU A 67 -36.65 9.60 -6.88
C LEU A 67 -36.33 8.44 -5.94
N GLU A 68 -37.27 8.03 -5.11
CA GLU A 68 -37.11 6.92 -4.16
C GLU A 68 -36.86 5.60 -4.90
N GLU A 69 -37.63 5.30 -5.97
CA GLU A 69 -37.44 4.09 -6.78
C GLU A 69 -36.06 4.12 -7.49
N CYS A 70 -35.63 5.27 -8.04
CA CYS A 70 -34.30 5.42 -8.62
C CYS A 70 -33.22 5.14 -7.59
N ARG A 71 -33.30 5.68 -6.38
CA ARG A 71 -32.31 5.48 -5.31
C ARG A 71 -32.24 4.04 -4.82
N GLN A 72 -33.37 3.34 -4.78
CA GLN A 72 -33.41 1.93 -4.37
C GLN A 72 -32.85 0.97 -5.43
N ARG A 73 -33.20 1.19 -6.71
CA ARG A 73 -32.84 0.24 -7.78
C ARG A 73 -31.60 0.62 -8.54
N HIS A 74 -31.38 1.91 -8.77
CA HIS A 74 -30.32 2.45 -9.60
C HIS A 74 -29.59 3.61 -8.87
N PRO A 75 -28.80 3.33 -7.83
CA PRO A 75 -28.10 4.34 -7.03
C PRO A 75 -27.15 5.24 -7.85
N GLN A 76 -26.76 4.79 -9.03
CA GLN A 76 -25.88 5.54 -9.94
C GLN A 76 -26.62 6.61 -10.76
N THR A 77 -27.93 6.45 -10.96
CA THR A 77 -28.75 7.39 -11.73
C THR A 77 -28.85 8.73 -10.99
N GLU A 78 -28.54 9.83 -11.63
CA GLU A 78 -28.73 11.16 -11.04
C GLU A 78 -30.15 11.68 -11.37
N VAL A 79 -30.89 12.11 -10.33
CA VAL A 79 -32.28 12.58 -10.48
C VAL A 79 -32.35 14.09 -10.32
N ILE A 80 -32.91 14.79 -11.31
CA ILE A 80 -33.12 16.24 -11.34
C ILE A 80 -34.64 16.48 -11.24
N MET A 81 -35.06 17.20 -10.18
CA MET A 81 -36.45 17.57 -9.95
C MET A 81 -36.78 18.87 -10.69
N ILE A 82 -37.86 18.90 -11.45
CA ILE A 82 -38.36 20.10 -12.14
C ILE A 82 -39.77 20.37 -11.61
N THR A 83 -40.10 21.61 -11.21
CA THR A 83 -41.45 21.89 -10.70
C THR A 83 -41.85 23.35 -10.78
N GLY A 84 -43.13 23.60 -11.01
CA GLY A 84 -43.76 24.92 -10.93
C GLY A 84 -44.11 25.37 -9.49
N TYR A 85 -44.09 24.45 -8.53
CA TYR A 85 -44.42 24.71 -7.12
C TYR A 85 -43.19 24.63 -6.23
N ALA A 86 -42.22 25.49 -6.51
CA ALA A 86 -40.97 25.53 -5.74
C ALA A 86 -41.23 26.15 -4.36
N THR A 87 -41.40 25.33 -3.32
CA THR A 87 -41.25 25.77 -1.93
C THR A 87 -39.85 25.40 -1.44
N VAL A 88 -39.30 26.22 -0.54
CA VAL A 88 -37.99 25.93 0.06
C VAL A 88 -37.99 24.56 0.73
N ASP A 89 -39.10 24.19 1.35
CA ASP A 89 -39.26 22.93 2.08
C ASP A 89 -39.24 21.71 1.11
N SER A 90 -39.94 21.76 -0.02
CA SER A 90 -39.96 20.69 -1.02
C SER A 90 -38.61 20.48 -1.69
N ALA A 91 -37.86 21.56 -1.94
CA ALA A 91 -36.50 21.49 -2.46
C ALA A 91 -35.53 20.84 -1.45
N ILE A 92 -35.61 21.25 -0.17
CA ILE A 92 -34.78 20.65 0.90
C ILE A 92 -35.11 19.17 1.10
N GLU A 93 -36.38 18.79 1.03
CA GLU A 93 -36.78 17.39 1.15
C GLU A 93 -36.25 16.54 0.00
N ALA A 94 -36.39 17.00 -1.25
CA ALA A 94 -35.85 16.30 -2.43
C ALA A 94 -34.32 16.10 -2.33
N MET A 95 -33.58 17.15 -1.92
CA MET A 95 -32.15 17.09 -1.75
C MET A 95 -31.74 16.11 -0.62
N LYS A 96 -32.47 16.12 0.51
CA LYS A 96 -32.24 15.14 1.60
C LYS A 96 -32.49 13.70 1.18
N LYS A 97 -33.46 13.46 0.29
CA LYS A 97 -33.76 12.13 -0.27
C LYS A 97 -32.82 11.75 -1.42
N GLY A 98 -31.85 12.61 -1.75
CA GLY A 98 -30.78 12.30 -2.68
C GLY A 98 -31.01 12.80 -4.12
N ALA A 99 -31.89 13.75 -4.36
CA ALA A 99 -31.94 14.42 -5.68
C ALA A 99 -30.60 15.10 -5.98
N TYR A 100 -30.17 15.05 -7.23
CA TYR A 100 -28.94 15.73 -7.67
C TYR A 100 -29.11 17.24 -7.68
N HIS A 101 -30.25 17.68 -8.23
CA HIS A 101 -30.58 19.11 -8.30
C HIS A 101 -32.09 19.31 -8.34
N TYR A 102 -32.48 20.56 -8.11
CA TYR A 102 -33.87 21.02 -8.14
C TYR A 102 -33.98 22.25 -8.99
N VAL A 103 -34.91 22.27 -9.98
CA VAL A 103 -35.09 23.35 -10.95
C VAL A 103 -36.54 23.86 -10.88
N SER A 104 -36.74 25.16 -10.64
CA SER A 104 -38.09 25.77 -10.61
C SER A 104 -38.57 26.18 -12.00
N LYS A 105 -39.84 25.88 -12.32
CA LYS A 105 -40.56 26.48 -13.50
C LYS A 105 -41.01 27.90 -13.12
N PRO A 106 -40.92 28.91 -14.02
CA PRO A 106 -40.32 28.80 -15.36
C PRO A 106 -38.83 28.82 -15.31
N TYR A 107 -38.20 27.90 -16.02
CA TYR A 107 -36.74 27.75 -16.10
C TYR A 107 -36.19 28.23 -17.43
N ARG A 108 -34.93 28.66 -17.42
CA ARG A 108 -34.17 28.90 -18.66
C ARG A 108 -33.62 27.57 -19.17
N ILE A 109 -33.84 27.29 -20.44
CA ILE A 109 -33.37 26.02 -21.07
C ILE A 109 -31.86 25.82 -20.88
N ASP A 110 -31.05 26.89 -20.92
CA ASP A 110 -29.63 26.83 -20.69
C ASP A 110 -29.27 26.36 -19.28
N ALA A 111 -30.08 26.68 -18.28
CA ALA A 111 -29.88 26.20 -16.90
C ALA A 111 -30.10 24.69 -16.83
N VAL A 112 -31.16 24.17 -17.45
CA VAL A 112 -31.39 22.70 -17.47
C VAL A 112 -30.28 21.99 -18.20
N ARG A 113 -29.85 22.49 -19.38
CA ARG A 113 -28.71 21.92 -20.12
C ARG A 113 -27.45 21.84 -19.26
N LYS A 114 -27.12 22.94 -18.58
CA LYS A 114 -25.95 22.99 -17.70
C LYS A 114 -26.05 21.97 -16.58
N THR A 115 -27.19 21.89 -15.90
CA THR A 115 -27.41 20.94 -14.79
C THR A 115 -27.31 19.49 -15.27
N VAL A 116 -27.86 19.15 -16.43
CA VAL A 116 -27.75 17.82 -17.03
C VAL A 116 -26.31 17.50 -17.39
N ALA A 117 -25.58 18.42 -17.99
CA ALA A 117 -24.17 18.24 -18.33
C ALA A 117 -23.29 18.01 -17.08
N GLU A 118 -23.52 18.76 -16.02
CA GLU A 118 -22.83 18.61 -14.72
C GLU A 118 -23.15 17.25 -14.06
N ALA A 119 -24.41 16.79 -14.14
CA ALA A 119 -24.81 15.48 -13.66
C ALA A 119 -24.11 14.34 -14.40
N LEU A 120 -24.06 14.42 -15.73
CA LEU A 120 -23.37 13.45 -16.59
C LEU A 120 -21.86 13.46 -16.37
N GLU A 121 -21.24 14.62 -16.19
CA GLU A 121 -19.81 14.73 -15.88
C GLU A 121 -19.48 14.09 -14.52
N LYS A 122 -20.33 14.27 -13.52
CA LYS A 122 -20.18 13.60 -12.22
C LYS A 122 -20.23 12.07 -12.35
N ILE A 123 -21.15 11.55 -13.17
CA ILE A 123 -21.25 10.11 -13.44
C ILE A 123 -19.96 9.63 -14.11
N ARG A 124 -19.52 10.30 -15.17
CA ARG A 124 -18.29 9.99 -15.90
C ARG A 124 -17.05 9.96 -15.00
N LEU A 125 -16.86 10.98 -14.18
CA LEU A 125 -15.74 11.05 -13.23
C LEU A 125 -15.80 9.93 -12.19
N ARG A 126 -17.00 9.54 -11.76
CA ARG A 126 -17.18 8.42 -10.82
C ARG A 126 -16.82 7.09 -11.47
N GLU A 127 -17.24 6.86 -12.71
CA GLU A 127 -16.89 5.66 -13.49
C GLU A 127 -15.39 5.58 -13.78
N GLU A 128 -14.78 6.69 -14.23
CA GLU A 128 -13.34 6.78 -14.47
C GLU A 128 -12.54 6.52 -13.20
N ASN A 129 -12.96 7.06 -12.05
CA ASN A 129 -12.33 6.80 -10.75
C ASN A 129 -12.48 5.32 -10.35
N LEU A 130 -13.62 4.70 -10.64
CA LEU A 130 -13.83 3.28 -10.37
C LEU A 130 -12.95 2.40 -11.28
N GLN A 131 -12.85 2.74 -12.55
CA GLN A 131 -11.97 2.06 -13.52
C GLN A 131 -10.49 2.21 -13.13
N LEU A 132 -10.05 3.42 -12.80
CA LEU A 132 -8.68 3.67 -12.33
C LEU A 132 -8.38 2.92 -11.03
N LYS A 133 -9.32 2.87 -10.11
CA LYS A 133 -9.18 2.05 -8.88
C LYS A 133 -9.09 0.55 -9.19
N GLN A 134 -9.89 0.05 -10.13
CA GLN A 134 -9.82 -1.34 -10.57
C GLN A 134 -8.52 -1.65 -11.32
N GLU A 135 -8.03 -0.73 -12.12
CA GLU A 135 -6.76 -0.86 -12.84
C GLU A 135 -5.56 -0.79 -11.89
N LEU A 136 -5.57 0.16 -10.94
CA LEU A 136 -4.62 0.17 -9.81
C LEU A 136 -4.69 -1.11 -8.99
N LYS A 137 -5.89 -1.61 -8.72
CA LYS A 137 -6.08 -2.89 -8.03
C LYS A 137 -5.54 -4.06 -8.87
N ARG A 138 -5.75 -4.09 -10.18
CA ARG A 138 -5.17 -5.10 -11.10
C ARG A 138 -3.65 -4.99 -11.22
N LEU A 139 -3.10 -3.79 -11.22
CA LEU A 139 -1.64 -3.56 -11.22
C LEU A 139 -1.02 -3.92 -9.84
N GLN A 140 -1.77 -3.76 -8.77
CA GLN A 140 -1.42 -4.20 -7.42
C GLN A 140 -1.76 -5.68 -7.18
N ASP A 141 -2.81 -6.22 -7.81
CA ASP A 141 -3.31 -7.60 -7.75
C ASP A 141 -2.48 -8.59 -8.61
N GLY A 142 -1.18 -8.38 -8.71
CA GLY A 142 -0.27 -9.48 -9.04
C GLY A 142 -0.37 -10.68 -8.07
N GLY A 143 -1.49 -10.79 -7.32
CA GLY A 143 -1.81 -11.89 -6.41
C GLY A 143 -1.84 -11.43 -4.95
N HIS A 144 -2.69 -12.07 -4.17
CA HIS A 144 -2.68 -12.04 -2.71
C HIS A 144 -1.24 -12.04 -2.17
N VAL A 145 -0.97 -11.27 -1.13
CA VAL A 145 0.35 -11.23 -0.48
C VAL A 145 0.81 -12.65 -0.20
N LYS A 146 1.77 -13.12 -1.02
CA LYS A 146 2.28 -14.47 -0.92
C LYS A 146 3.62 -14.45 -0.19
N PHE A 147 3.62 -14.93 1.04
CA PHE A 147 4.88 -15.22 1.73
C PHE A 147 5.49 -16.48 1.17
N ILE A 148 6.76 -16.39 0.81
CA ILE A 148 7.56 -17.53 0.34
C ILE A 148 8.47 -17.92 1.48
N THR A 149 8.07 -18.94 2.22
CA THR A 149 8.81 -19.45 3.37
C THR A 149 8.48 -20.91 3.63
N LYS A 150 9.45 -21.64 4.13
CA LYS A 150 9.30 -22.94 4.77
C LYS A 150 9.82 -22.93 6.22
N ASP A 151 10.29 -21.78 6.66
CA ASP A 151 10.85 -21.62 8.01
C ASP A 151 9.75 -21.72 9.08
N PRO A 152 9.92 -22.56 10.12
CA PRO A 152 8.91 -22.77 11.15
C PRO A 152 8.60 -21.52 11.98
N ALA A 153 9.58 -20.61 12.20
CA ALA A 153 9.35 -19.37 12.95
C ALA A 153 8.48 -18.42 12.12
N MET A 154 8.79 -18.25 10.84
CA MET A 154 7.96 -17.46 9.92
C MET A 154 6.54 -18.01 9.80
N LEU A 155 6.37 -19.33 9.67
CA LEU A 155 5.04 -19.95 9.60
C LEU A 155 4.20 -19.68 10.86
N ARG A 156 4.83 -19.71 12.06
CA ARG A 156 4.15 -19.33 13.32
C ARG A 156 3.75 -17.86 13.33
N ILE A 157 4.62 -16.96 12.87
CA ILE A 157 4.30 -15.53 12.77
C ILE A 157 3.10 -15.32 11.84
N LEU A 158 3.07 -15.96 10.66
CA LEU A 158 1.96 -15.87 9.72
C LEU A 158 0.66 -16.45 10.30
N GLN A 159 0.76 -17.52 11.09
CA GLN A 159 -0.40 -18.07 11.78
C GLN A 159 -0.94 -17.09 12.83
N THR A 160 -0.07 -16.49 13.65
CA THR A 160 -0.47 -15.45 14.59
C THR A 160 -1.07 -14.24 13.86
N ALA A 161 -0.44 -13.79 12.77
CA ALA A 161 -0.96 -12.69 11.96
C ALA A 161 -2.37 -12.98 11.43
N ARG A 162 -2.66 -14.19 10.97
CA ARG A 162 -4.02 -14.61 10.56
C ARG A 162 -5.02 -14.58 11.70
N GLN A 163 -4.61 -15.02 12.90
CA GLN A 163 -5.50 -15.04 14.07
C GLN A 163 -5.88 -13.63 14.54
N ILE A 164 -4.94 -12.67 14.48
CA ILE A 164 -5.18 -11.29 14.92
C ILE A 164 -5.79 -10.42 13.81
N ALA A 165 -5.66 -10.80 12.55
CA ALA A 165 -6.13 -10.00 11.42
C ALA A 165 -7.63 -9.60 11.53
N PRO A 166 -8.57 -10.50 11.91
CA PRO A 166 -9.98 -10.15 12.06
C PRO A 166 -10.28 -9.20 13.23
N THR A 167 -9.31 -8.94 14.10
CA THR A 167 -9.46 -7.99 15.22
C THR A 167 -9.02 -6.59 14.80
N ASP A 168 -9.50 -5.55 15.49
CA ASP A 168 -9.08 -4.17 15.26
C ASP A 168 -7.88 -3.74 16.14
N CYS A 169 -7.20 -4.69 16.79
CA CYS A 169 -6.05 -4.38 17.62
C CYS A 169 -4.89 -3.81 16.80
N SER A 170 -4.13 -2.91 17.42
CA SER A 170 -2.87 -2.42 16.87
C SER A 170 -1.83 -3.55 16.86
N VAL A 171 -0.96 -3.54 15.85
CA VAL A 171 0.09 -4.54 15.67
C VAL A 171 1.43 -3.82 15.55
N LEU A 172 2.41 -4.25 16.33
CA LEU A 172 3.78 -3.79 16.21
C LEU A 172 4.62 -4.88 15.53
N ILE A 173 5.25 -4.54 14.42
CA ILE A 173 6.11 -5.45 13.66
C ILE A 173 7.56 -5.02 13.89
N THR A 174 8.37 -5.93 14.44
CA THR A 174 9.80 -5.70 14.66
C THR A 174 10.63 -6.57 13.73
N GLY A 175 11.87 -6.17 13.49
CA GLY A 175 12.81 -6.91 12.65
C GLY A 175 13.72 -6.00 11.85
N GLU A 176 14.85 -6.52 11.41
CA GLU A 176 15.85 -5.79 10.64
C GLU A 176 15.29 -5.19 9.34
N SER A 177 16.01 -4.22 8.76
CA SER A 177 15.64 -3.66 7.46
C SER A 177 15.64 -4.77 6.38
N GLY A 178 14.66 -4.73 5.48
CA GLY A 178 14.56 -5.69 4.38
C GLY A 178 14.04 -7.08 4.73
N THR A 179 13.58 -7.35 5.98
CA THR A 179 13.02 -8.66 6.39
C THR A 179 11.62 -8.93 5.86
N GLY A 180 10.88 -7.89 5.39
CA GLY A 180 9.53 -8.01 4.86
C GLY A 180 8.43 -7.47 5.77
N LYS A 181 8.72 -6.49 6.64
CA LYS A 181 7.77 -5.88 7.58
C LYS A 181 6.53 -5.29 6.86
N GLU A 182 6.73 -4.57 5.77
CA GLU A 182 5.63 -4.03 4.97
C GLU A 182 4.76 -5.14 4.36
N LEU A 183 5.39 -6.22 3.86
CA LEU A 183 4.66 -7.36 3.32
C LEU A 183 3.78 -8.01 4.39
N LEU A 184 4.27 -8.11 5.66
CA LEU A 184 3.49 -8.64 6.77
C LEU A 184 2.34 -7.71 7.16
N ALA A 185 2.54 -6.39 7.13
CA ALA A 185 1.47 -5.43 7.35
C ALA A 185 0.36 -5.54 6.29
N ARG A 186 0.72 -5.67 5.01
CA ARG A 186 -0.23 -5.92 3.91
C ARG A 186 -0.98 -7.23 4.11
N PHE A 187 -0.29 -8.30 4.50
CA PHE A 187 -0.92 -9.58 4.81
C PHE A 187 -1.94 -9.47 5.95
N VAL A 188 -1.61 -8.77 7.05
CA VAL A 188 -2.54 -8.52 8.16
C VAL A 188 -3.76 -7.74 7.69
N HIS A 189 -3.59 -6.74 6.82
CA HIS A 189 -4.70 -5.98 6.25
C HIS A 189 -5.60 -6.86 5.35
N GLU A 190 -5.04 -7.61 4.41
CA GLU A 190 -5.79 -8.49 3.50
C GLU A 190 -6.60 -9.58 4.23
N GLN A 191 -6.09 -10.07 5.35
CA GLN A 191 -6.78 -11.07 6.18
C GLN A 191 -7.75 -10.44 7.21
N SER A 192 -7.90 -9.11 7.22
CA SER A 192 -8.74 -8.39 8.17
C SER A 192 -10.16 -8.17 7.67
N ARG A 193 -11.05 -7.73 8.56
CA ARG A 193 -12.41 -7.27 8.20
C ARG A 193 -12.40 -5.95 7.43
N ARG A 194 -11.23 -5.30 7.31
CA ARG A 194 -11.01 -4.03 6.61
C ARG A 194 -10.31 -4.21 5.26
N SER A 195 -10.25 -5.44 4.74
CA SER A 195 -9.58 -5.78 3.47
C SER A 195 -10.12 -5.01 2.27
N ASP A 196 -11.40 -4.63 2.30
CA ASP A 196 -12.02 -3.81 1.25
C ASP A 196 -11.78 -2.31 1.43
N GLY A 197 -11.27 -1.90 2.59
CA GLY A 197 -10.93 -0.50 2.91
C GLY A 197 -9.55 -0.09 2.37
N PRO A 198 -9.20 1.19 2.46
CA PRO A 198 -7.90 1.66 2.04
C PRO A 198 -6.79 1.12 2.94
N MET A 199 -5.66 0.71 2.34
CA MET A 199 -4.40 0.51 3.05
C MET A 199 -3.43 1.62 2.67
N MET A 200 -3.12 2.48 3.62
CA MET A 200 -2.15 3.55 3.46
C MET A 200 -0.85 3.19 4.16
N ALA A 201 0.29 3.50 3.53
CA ALA A 201 1.61 3.24 4.10
C ALA A 201 2.42 4.54 4.15
N VAL A 202 3.10 4.79 5.27
CA VAL A 202 3.95 5.96 5.47
C VAL A 202 5.24 5.51 6.15
N ASN A 203 6.37 5.91 5.58
CA ASN A 203 7.66 5.76 6.25
C ASN A 203 7.96 7.04 7.04
N CYS A 204 8.14 6.90 8.36
CA CYS A 204 8.30 8.01 9.29
C CYS A 204 9.73 8.60 9.28
N GLY A 205 10.71 7.88 8.73
CA GLY A 205 12.09 8.34 8.62
C GLY A 205 12.42 9.11 7.33
N THR A 206 11.52 9.13 6.35
CA THR A 206 11.81 9.72 5.03
C THR A 206 11.66 11.23 5.00
N PHE A 207 10.80 11.80 5.84
CA PHE A 207 10.43 13.20 5.84
C PHE A 207 10.94 13.94 7.08
N ASN A 208 11.17 15.25 6.95
CA ASN A 208 11.31 16.08 8.13
C ASN A 208 10.00 16.19 8.92
N GLU A 209 10.06 16.61 10.19
CA GLU A 209 8.88 16.64 11.10
C GLU A 209 7.71 17.45 10.54
N GLU A 210 7.97 18.61 9.91
CA GLU A 210 6.91 19.47 9.37
C GLU A 210 6.17 18.80 8.19
N LEU A 211 6.91 18.24 7.24
CA LEU A 211 6.34 17.54 6.09
C LEU A 211 5.57 16.31 6.53
N LEU A 212 6.15 15.50 7.42
CA LEU A 212 5.50 14.30 7.93
C LEU A 212 4.21 14.67 8.70
N THR A 213 4.23 15.75 9.50
CA THR A 213 3.05 16.25 10.19
C THR A 213 1.95 16.65 9.20
N ASN A 214 2.31 17.40 8.16
CA ASN A 214 1.37 17.84 7.13
C ASN A 214 0.79 16.67 6.31
N GLU A 215 1.61 15.68 5.97
CA GLU A 215 1.13 14.50 5.25
C GLU A 215 0.22 13.62 6.13
N LEU A 216 0.57 13.36 7.39
CA LEU A 216 -0.22 12.50 8.28
C LEU A 216 -1.54 13.14 8.72
N PHE A 217 -1.49 14.40 9.17
CA PHE A 217 -2.66 15.07 9.80
C PHE A 217 -3.40 16.01 8.85
N GLY A 218 -2.80 16.36 7.69
CA GLY A 218 -3.36 17.35 6.78
C GLY A 218 -3.18 18.79 7.29
N HIS A 219 -3.58 19.77 6.50
CA HIS A 219 -3.53 21.17 6.85
C HIS A 219 -4.74 21.96 6.36
N GLU A 220 -5.07 23.02 7.06
CA GLU A 220 -6.03 24.01 6.63
C GLU A 220 -5.36 25.11 5.79
N LYS A 221 -6.16 25.79 4.98
CA LYS A 221 -5.69 26.94 4.21
C LYS A 221 -5.11 28.00 5.15
N GLY A 222 -3.87 28.43 4.87
CA GLY A 222 -3.16 29.43 5.68
C GLY A 222 -2.39 28.86 6.87
N ALA A 223 -2.29 27.55 7.02
CA ALA A 223 -1.57 26.91 8.12
C ALA A 223 -0.04 27.22 8.12
N TYR A 224 0.52 27.49 6.97
CA TYR A 224 1.92 27.90 6.76
C TYR A 224 2.08 28.71 5.46
N THR A 225 3.25 29.32 5.26
CA THR A 225 3.56 30.07 4.04
C THR A 225 3.57 29.12 2.83
N GLY A 226 2.55 29.21 1.97
CA GLY A 226 2.34 28.32 0.82
C GLY A 226 1.11 27.40 0.92
N ALA A 227 0.42 27.34 2.06
CA ALA A 227 -0.81 26.59 2.22
C ALA A 227 -2.01 27.32 1.58
N HIS A 228 -2.09 27.30 0.24
CA HIS A 228 -3.15 27.99 -0.50
C HIS A 228 -4.49 27.27 -0.48
N VAL A 229 -4.48 25.95 -0.27
CA VAL A 229 -5.67 25.08 -0.25
C VAL A 229 -5.59 24.17 0.96
N SER A 230 -6.75 23.80 1.53
CA SER A 230 -6.83 22.76 2.58
C SER A 230 -6.57 21.39 1.96
N LYS A 231 -5.77 20.53 2.63
CA LYS A 231 -5.44 19.16 2.19
C LYS A 231 -5.76 18.17 3.33
N PRO A 232 -6.55 17.11 3.07
CA PRO A 232 -6.76 16.04 4.04
C PRO A 232 -5.46 15.28 4.30
N GLY A 233 -5.27 14.80 5.53
CA GLY A 233 -4.14 13.97 5.91
C GLY A 233 -4.33 12.51 5.58
N ILE A 234 -3.21 11.76 5.57
CA ILE A 234 -3.21 10.33 5.27
C ILE A 234 -4.07 9.56 6.29
N ILE A 235 -4.13 9.99 7.56
CA ILE A 235 -5.00 9.38 8.58
C ILE A 235 -6.47 9.52 8.19
N GLU A 236 -6.89 10.67 7.65
CA GLU A 236 -8.25 10.86 7.13
C GLU A 236 -8.52 9.95 5.92
N LEU A 237 -7.55 9.84 5.01
CA LEU A 237 -7.65 9.01 3.80
C LEU A 237 -7.66 7.51 4.11
N ALA A 238 -7.11 7.11 5.25
CA ALA A 238 -7.12 5.73 5.74
C ALA A 238 -8.41 5.35 6.48
N ASN A 239 -9.38 6.27 6.58
CA ASN A 239 -10.63 6.03 7.31
C ASN A 239 -11.39 4.81 6.79
N GLY A 240 -11.86 3.95 7.69
CA GLY A 240 -12.46 2.65 7.37
C GLY A 240 -11.46 1.55 6.99
N GLY A 241 -10.16 1.85 6.95
CA GLY A 241 -9.09 0.96 6.51
C GLY A 241 -7.97 0.76 7.53
N THR A 242 -6.74 0.64 7.01
CA THR A 242 -5.53 0.40 7.80
C THR A 242 -4.44 1.42 7.44
N LEU A 243 -3.78 1.98 8.45
CA LEU A 243 -2.58 2.80 8.28
C LEU A 243 -1.37 2.03 8.78
N PHE A 244 -0.41 1.81 7.88
CA PHE A 244 0.89 1.25 8.18
C PHE A 244 1.92 2.35 8.36
N LEU A 245 2.57 2.37 9.53
CA LEU A 245 3.61 3.33 9.91
C LEU A 245 4.95 2.60 10.00
N ASP A 246 5.78 2.74 8.97
CA ASP A 246 7.12 2.16 8.97
C ASP A 246 8.11 3.09 9.67
N GLU A 247 9.10 2.50 10.32
CA GLU A 247 10.14 3.20 11.09
C GLU A 247 9.54 4.15 12.14
N ILE A 248 8.54 3.68 12.89
CA ILE A 248 7.78 4.48 13.86
C ILE A 248 8.65 5.15 14.93
N THR A 249 9.81 4.60 15.25
CA THR A 249 10.78 5.14 16.22
C THR A 249 11.50 6.39 15.71
N GLU A 250 11.41 6.71 14.42
CA GLU A 250 11.97 7.94 13.85
C GLU A 250 11.07 9.17 14.05
N MET A 251 9.84 8.98 14.54
CA MET A 251 8.93 10.09 14.84
C MET A 251 9.43 10.94 16.00
N SER A 252 9.33 12.27 15.88
CA SER A 252 9.56 13.17 17.01
C SER A 252 8.55 12.98 18.14
N ILE A 253 8.93 13.31 19.36
CA ILE A 253 8.08 13.19 20.57
C ILE A 253 6.75 13.95 20.41
N ASN A 254 6.77 15.12 19.73
CA ASN A 254 5.57 15.90 19.45
C ASN A 254 4.60 15.17 18.51
N MET A 255 5.13 14.53 17.47
CA MET A 255 4.31 13.73 16.56
C MET A 255 3.76 12.49 17.22
N GLN A 256 4.56 11.81 18.06
CA GLN A 256 4.12 10.67 18.84
C GLN A 256 2.93 11.03 19.73
N ALA A 257 2.91 12.25 20.34
CA ALA A 257 1.80 12.73 21.15
C ALA A 257 0.50 12.94 20.32
N LYS A 258 0.63 13.48 19.10
CA LYS A 258 -0.52 13.63 18.18
C LYS A 258 -1.05 12.28 17.70
N LEU A 259 -0.14 11.35 17.37
CA LEU A 259 -0.51 10.00 16.97
C LEU A 259 -1.23 9.24 18.10
N LEU A 260 -0.77 9.40 19.34
CA LEU A 260 -1.41 8.78 20.51
C LEU A 260 -2.87 9.21 20.62
N ARG A 261 -3.18 10.52 20.43
CA ARG A 261 -4.56 11.00 20.40
C ARG A 261 -5.37 10.37 19.28
N ALA A 262 -4.82 10.28 18.07
CA ALA A 262 -5.50 9.62 16.95
C ALA A 262 -5.87 8.16 17.26
N ILE A 263 -4.99 7.43 17.96
CA ILE A 263 -5.21 6.02 18.32
C ILE A 263 -6.20 5.87 19.48
N GLN A 264 -6.11 6.74 20.51
CA GLN A 264 -6.92 6.62 21.73
C GLN A 264 -8.30 7.23 21.59
N GLU A 265 -8.37 8.45 21.06
CA GLU A 265 -9.58 9.25 20.98
C GLU A 265 -10.30 9.08 19.63
N ARG A 266 -9.66 8.43 18.66
CA ARG A 266 -10.11 8.32 17.27
C ARG A 266 -10.43 9.69 16.64
N GLN A 267 -9.61 10.67 16.98
CA GLN A 267 -9.79 12.06 16.58
C GLN A 267 -8.46 12.66 16.16
N ILE A 268 -8.51 13.49 15.13
CA ILE A 268 -7.37 14.27 14.67
C ILE A 268 -7.79 15.73 14.48
N MET A 269 -6.80 16.61 14.42
CA MET A 269 -6.94 17.98 13.97
C MET A 269 -5.92 18.26 12.88
N ARG A 270 -6.34 18.96 11.84
CA ARG A 270 -5.42 19.43 10.79
C ARG A 270 -4.50 20.51 11.32
N VAL A 271 -3.33 20.63 10.72
CA VAL A 271 -2.38 21.70 11.05
C VAL A 271 -3.03 23.06 10.75
N GLY A 272 -3.01 23.99 11.71
CA GLY A 272 -3.66 25.30 11.60
C GLY A 272 -5.19 25.28 11.76
N GLY A 273 -5.80 24.10 11.95
CA GLY A 273 -7.24 23.94 12.17
C GLY A 273 -7.61 23.86 13.65
N THR A 274 -8.89 24.15 13.96
CA THR A 274 -9.48 24.03 15.29
C THR A 274 -10.58 22.97 15.36
N SER A 275 -11.01 22.44 14.20
CA SER A 275 -12.06 21.43 14.12
C SER A 275 -11.49 20.03 14.35
N THR A 276 -12.21 19.23 15.15
CA THR A 276 -11.91 17.84 15.40
C THR A 276 -12.55 16.96 14.33
N ILE A 277 -11.76 16.06 13.76
CA ILE A 277 -12.19 15.11 12.72
C ILE A 277 -12.15 13.70 13.31
N TYR A 278 -13.27 12.98 13.26
CA TYR A 278 -13.35 11.59 13.67
C TYR A 278 -12.78 10.67 12.60
N VAL A 279 -11.95 9.70 13.03
CA VAL A 279 -11.31 8.71 12.15
C VAL A 279 -11.43 7.32 12.75
N ASP A 280 -11.82 6.35 11.94
CA ASP A 280 -11.83 4.93 12.30
C ASP A 280 -10.76 4.20 11.49
N VAL A 281 -9.54 4.16 12.03
CA VAL A 281 -8.36 3.61 11.37
C VAL A 281 -7.74 2.52 12.24
N ARG A 282 -7.40 1.38 11.62
CA ARG A 282 -6.55 0.37 12.25
C ARG A 282 -5.08 0.75 12.06
N PHE A 283 -4.30 0.75 13.13
CA PHE A 283 -2.87 1.08 13.08
C PHE A 283 -2.02 -0.19 13.12
N VAL A 284 -1.07 -0.27 12.17
CA VAL A 284 0.00 -1.26 12.14
C VAL A 284 1.31 -0.48 12.10
N ALA A 285 2.18 -0.67 13.07
CA ALA A 285 3.46 0.02 13.16
C ALA A 285 4.63 -0.94 12.93
N ALA A 286 5.71 -0.47 12.36
CA ALA A 286 6.94 -1.25 12.19
C ALA A 286 8.18 -0.45 12.58
N THR A 287 9.21 -1.17 13.03
CA THR A 287 10.53 -0.59 13.31
C THR A 287 11.63 -1.65 13.18
N ASN A 288 12.84 -1.19 12.88
CA ASN A 288 14.06 -1.98 12.92
C ASN A 288 14.88 -1.75 14.20
N ARG A 289 14.48 -0.78 15.06
CA ARG A 289 15.15 -0.47 16.33
C ARG A 289 14.51 -1.23 17.49
N ASN A 290 15.28 -1.38 18.56
CA ASN A 290 14.75 -1.88 19.83
C ASN A 290 13.87 -0.81 20.49
N VAL A 291 12.55 -1.01 20.45
CA VAL A 291 11.60 -0.04 21.00
C VAL A 291 11.73 0.12 22.52
N GLN A 292 12.12 -0.95 23.22
CA GLN A 292 12.30 -0.89 24.68
C GLN A 292 13.47 0.02 25.07
N GLU A 293 14.57 -0.04 24.32
CA GLU A 293 15.71 0.87 24.48
C GLU A 293 15.31 2.31 24.16
N ALA A 294 14.56 2.55 23.06
CA ALA A 294 14.06 3.86 22.70
C ALA A 294 13.11 4.45 23.76
N VAL A 295 12.32 3.62 24.43
CA VAL A 295 11.48 4.05 25.57
C VAL A 295 12.35 4.40 26.80
N GLN A 296 13.41 3.65 27.07
CA GLN A 296 14.30 3.91 28.20
C GLN A 296 15.14 5.18 27.99
N SER A 297 15.59 5.44 26.75
CA SER A 297 16.33 6.67 26.40
C SER A 297 15.43 7.91 26.31
N GLY A 298 14.10 7.74 26.32
CA GLY A 298 13.13 8.83 26.18
C GLY A 298 12.90 9.29 24.74
N GLU A 299 13.46 8.58 23.75
CA GLU A 299 13.23 8.84 22.32
C GLU A 299 11.83 8.37 21.87
N PHE A 300 11.25 7.41 22.57
CA PHE A 300 9.91 6.90 22.31
C PHE A 300 9.03 6.96 23.56
N ARG A 301 7.79 7.45 23.41
CA ARG A 301 6.86 7.59 24.52
C ARG A 301 6.35 6.22 24.99
N LYS A 302 6.39 6.00 26.29
CA LYS A 302 5.92 4.77 26.94
C LYS A 302 4.41 4.53 26.73
N ASP A 303 3.61 5.58 26.76
CA ASP A 303 2.15 5.50 26.58
C ASP A 303 1.78 5.09 25.14
N LEU A 304 2.46 5.63 24.12
CA LEU A 304 2.30 5.23 22.74
C LEU A 304 2.75 3.79 22.50
N TYR A 305 3.88 3.38 23.09
CA TYR A 305 4.36 2.01 23.00
C TYR A 305 3.30 0.99 23.44
N TYR A 306 2.70 1.16 24.63
CA TYR A 306 1.68 0.24 25.10
C TYR A 306 0.40 0.24 24.26
N ARG A 307 0.11 1.33 23.58
CA ARG A 307 -1.07 1.42 22.70
C ARG A 307 -0.85 0.80 21.33
N LEU A 308 0.39 0.82 20.82
CA LEU A 308 0.77 0.17 19.56
C LEU A 308 1.10 -1.31 19.76
N ASN A 309 1.76 -1.66 20.86
CA ASN A 309 2.22 -3.01 21.13
C ASN A 309 1.15 -3.87 21.85
N VAL A 310 -0.04 -3.98 21.25
CA VAL A 310 -1.07 -4.93 21.71
C VAL A 310 -0.69 -6.34 21.29
N VAL A 311 -0.19 -6.51 20.09
CA VAL A 311 0.41 -7.74 19.57
C VAL A 311 1.71 -7.39 18.89
N SER A 312 2.80 -8.09 19.26
CA SER A 312 4.11 -7.97 18.61
C SER A 312 4.35 -9.15 17.67
N LEU A 313 4.84 -8.84 16.45
CA LEU A 313 5.29 -9.82 15.47
C LEU A 313 6.75 -9.53 15.14
N ASP A 314 7.65 -10.42 15.55
CA ASP A 314 9.09 -10.26 15.36
C ASP A 314 9.58 -11.09 14.18
N LEU A 315 10.02 -10.41 13.11
CA LEU A 315 10.49 -11.05 11.87
C LEU A 315 11.97 -11.43 11.98
N PRO A 316 12.31 -12.73 11.88
CA PRO A 316 13.70 -13.16 11.91
C PRO A 316 14.47 -12.66 10.69
N PRO A 317 15.77 -12.34 10.86
CA PRO A 317 16.64 -12.01 9.74
C PRO A 317 16.78 -13.20 8.78
N LEU A 318 17.14 -12.92 7.52
CA LEU A 318 17.29 -13.96 6.50
C LEU A 318 18.37 -14.99 6.86
N ALA A 319 19.42 -14.54 7.52
CA ALA A 319 20.48 -15.41 8.06
C ALA A 319 19.97 -16.51 9.01
N ALA A 320 18.91 -16.23 9.77
CA ALA A 320 18.29 -17.20 10.67
C ALA A 320 17.35 -18.20 9.96
N ARG A 321 16.96 -17.90 8.70
CA ARG A 321 16.06 -18.72 7.88
C ARG A 321 16.69 -19.12 6.55
N LYS A 322 17.90 -19.60 6.57
CA LYS A 322 18.72 -19.99 5.37
C LYS A 322 17.98 -20.94 4.42
N GLY A 323 17.03 -21.73 4.95
CA GLY A 323 16.18 -22.60 4.14
C GLY A 323 15.29 -21.86 3.14
N ASP A 324 14.95 -20.58 3.39
CA ASP A 324 14.12 -19.79 2.50
C ASP A 324 14.90 -19.18 1.33
N ILE A 325 16.23 -19.06 1.46
CA ILE A 325 17.10 -18.42 0.45
C ILE A 325 16.90 -19.01 -0.95
N PRO A 326 16.96 -20.34 -1.16
CA PRO A 326 16.77 -20.90 -2.50
C PRO A 326 15.37 -20.66 -3.05
N LEU A 327 14.35 -20.67 -2.20
CA LEU A 327 12.95 -20.44 -2.59
C LEU A 327 12.73 -18.98 -3.01
N LEU A 328 13.26 -18.04 -2.22
CA LEU A 328 13.20 -16.62 -2.51
C LEU A 328 14.01 -16.27 -3.75
N ALA A 329 15.22 -16.83 -3.92
CA ALA A 329 16.05 -16.64 -5.08
C ALA A 329 15.33 -17.09 -6.37
N GLN A 330 14.70 -18.28 -6.37
CA GLN A 330 13.93 -18.76 -7.51
C GLN A 330 12.73 -17.85 -7.80
N PHE A 331 12.04 -17.41 -6.79
CA PHE A 331 10.91 -16.48 -6.95
C PHE A 331 11.34 -15.15 -7.58
N PHE A 332 12.46 -14.58 -7.13
CA PHE A 332 12.97 -13.32 -7.68
C PHE A 332 13.51 -13.52 -9.10
N LEU A 333 14.11 -14.67 -9.41
CA LEU A 333 14.46 -15.03 -10.78
C LEU A 333 13.25 -14.97 -11.70
N ASP A 334 12.17 -15.67 -11.34
CA ASP A 334 10.96 -15.73 -12.14
C ASP A 334 10.28 -14.36 -12.27
N LYS A 335 10.25 -13.58 -11.17
CA LYS A 335 9.67 -12.23 -11.12
C LYS A 335 10.41 -11.26 -12.05
N HIS A 336 11.72 -11.12 -11.88
CA HIS A 336 12.52 -10.13 -12.60
C HIS A 336 12.77 -10.54 -14.07
N SER A 337 12.88 -11.84 -14.38
CA SER A 337 12.98 -12.32 -15.76
C SER A 337 11.73 -11.96 -16.58
N ARG A 338 10.52 -12.13 -15.99
CA ARG A 338 9.27 -11.69 -16.61
C ARG A 338 9.22 -10.17 -16.83
N LEU A 339 9.64 -9.39 -15.83
CA LEU A 339 9.67 -7.92 -15.91
C LEU A 339 10.65 -7.44 -17.00
N MET A 340 11.81 -8.08 -17.11
CA MET A 340 12.84 -7.77 -18.11
C MET A 340 12.56 -8.41 -19.48
N LYS A 341 11.49 -9.20 -19.62
CA LYS A 341 11.13 -9.95 -20.83
C LYS A 341 12.29 -10.81 -21.35
N ARG A 342 13.00 -11.47 -20.44
CA ARG A 342 14.10 -12.40 -20.71
C ARG A 342 13.70 -13.80 -20.25
N ASP A 343 14.33 -14.81 -20.85
CA ASP A 343 14.23 -16.18 -20.34
C ASP A 343 14.84 -16.23 -18.93
N SER A 344 14.21 -17.00 -18.03
CA SER A 344 14.69 -17.11 -16.65
C SER A 344 16.04 -17.84 -16.64
N PRO A 345 17.14 -17.18 -16.23
CA PRO A 345 18.42 -17.83 -16.13
C PRO A 345 18.42 -18.85 -14.98
N VAL A 346 19.38 -19.76 -15.01
CA VAL A 346 19.57 -20.76 -13.97
C VAL A 346 20.67 -20.27 -13.01
N LEU A 347 20.43 -20.38 -11.70
CA LEU A 347 21.49 -20.19 -10.71
C LEU A 347 22.41 -21.42 -10.70
N SER A 348 23.71 -21.20 -10.81
CA SER A 348 24.65 -22.31 -10.63
C SER A 348 24.59 -22.83 -9.18
N LYS A 349 24.99 -24.09 -8.98
CA LYS A 349 24.99 -24.71 -7.65
C LYS A 349 25.93 -23.97 -6.70
N GLU A 350 27.05 -23.54 -7.20
CA GLU A 350 28.09 -22.78 -6.51
C GLU A 350 27.51 -21.46 -5.98
N VAL A 351 26.73 -20.75 -6.81
CA VAL A 351 26.04 -19.49 -6.41
C VAL A 351 25.04 -19.75 -5.29
N ILE A 352 24.24 -20.81 -5.38
CA ILE A 352 23.26 -21.14 -4.32
C ILE A 352 23.97 -21.44 -2.99
N ASP A 353 25.11 -22.11 -3.03
CA ASP A 353 25.87 -22.44 -1.81
C ASP A 353 26.53 -21.18 -1.22
N ILE A 354 27.07 -20.26 -2.07
CA ILE A 354 27.58 -18.96 -1.63
C ILE A 354 26.45 -18.13 -0.98
N LEU A 355 25.28 -18.06 -1.60
CA LEU A 355 24.14 -17.33 -1.05
C LEU A 355 23.67 -17.90 0.30
N LYS A 356 23.74 -19.20 0.53
CA LYS A 356 23.38 -19.79 1.85
C LYS A 356 24.37 -19.44 2.96
N ASP A 357 25.62 -19.22 2.61
CA ASP A 357 26.68 -18.90 3.57
C ASP A 357 26.76 -17.41 3.89
N TYR A 358 26.09 -16.57 3.09
CA TYR A 358 26.04 -15.12 3.30
C TYR A 358 25.03 -14.71 4.38
N ASP A 359 25.37 -13.69 5.16
CA ASP A 359 24.56 -13.23 6.31
C ASP A 359 23.46 -12.24 5.93
N PHE A 360 23.47 -11.71 4.71
CA PHE A 360 22.46 -10.75 4.20
C PHE A 360 22.16 -9.58 5.14
N PRO A 361 23.06 -8.62 5.36
CA PRO A 361 22.80 -7.45 6.20
C PRO A 361 21.57 -6.63 5.73
N GLY A 362 21.27 -6.65 4.43
CA GLY A 362 20.05 -6.07 3.85
C GLY A 362 18.89 -7.06 3.70
N ASN A 363 19.02 -8.28 4.24
CA ASN A 363 18.00 -9.32 4.26
C ASN A 363 17.42 -9.66 2.87
N VAL A 364 16.09 -9.80 2.78
CA VAL A 364 15.39 -10.18 1.54
C VAL A 364 15.54 -9.12 0.45
N ARG A 365 15.60 -7.84 0.82
CA ARG A 365 15.83 -6.74 -0.14
C ARG A 365 17.19 -6.85 -0.81
N GLU A 366 18.20 -7.20 -0.07
CA GLU A 366 19.54 -7.42 -0.62
C GLU A 366 19.58 -8.67 -1.53
N LEU A 367 18.98 -9.78 -1.11
CA LEU A 367 18.86 -10.96 -1.96
C LEU A 367 18.14 -10.63 -3.28
N GLU A 368 17.04 -9.87 -3.23
CA GLU A 368 16.31 -9.42 -4.43
C GLU A 368 17.23 -8.64 -5.37
N ASN A 369 17.98 -7.65 -4.84
CA ASN A 369 18.90 -6.83 -5.62
C ASN A 369 20.04 -7.67 -6.24
N ILE A 370 20.57 -8.63 -5.50
CA ILE A 370 21.62 -9.54 -5.99
C ILE A 370 21.11 -10.37 -7.18
N ILE A 371 19.90 -10.92 -7.06
CA ILE A 371 19.30 -11.71 -8.15
C ILE A 371 18.97 -10.81 -9.35
N GLU A 372 18.39 -9.64 -9.13
CA GLU A 372 18.10 -8.68 -10.21
C GLU A 372 19.37 -8.28 -10.98
N ARG A 373 20.45 -7.95 -10.27
CA ARG A 373 21.77 -7.68 -10.88
C ARG A 373 22.29 -8.88 -11.66
N GLY A 374 22.18 -10.10 -11.09
CA GLY A 374 22.60 -11.33 -11.76
C GLY A 374 21.87 -11.53 -13.09
N ILE A 375 20.56 -11.31 -13.15
CA ILE A 375 19.76 -11.40 -14.39
C ILE A 375 20.19 -10.33 -15.40
N ALA A 376 20.47 -9.11 -14.95
CA ALA A 376 20.87 -8.01 -15.82
C ALA A 376 22.23 -8.29 -16.49
N LEU A 377 23.16 -8.90 -15.77
CA LEU A 377 24.54 -9.17 -16.21
C LEU A 377 24.72 -10.53 -16.90
N ALA A 378 23.83 -11.50 -16.69
CA ALA A 378 23.92 -12.81 -17.32
C ALA A 378 23.64 -12.71 -18.83
N ILE A 379 24.60 -13.12 -19.66
CA ILE A 379 24.49 -13.13 -21.13
C ILE A 379 24.08 -14.52 -21.63
N ASP A 380 24.58 -15.58 -20.98
CA ASP A 380 24.47 -16.97 -21.46
C ASP A 380 23.37 -17.78 -20.73
N GLY A 381 22.39 -17.11 -20.10
CA GLY A 381 21.30 -17.78 -19.39
C GLY A 381 21.69 -18.48 -18.09
N VAL A 382 22.92 -18.25 -17.58
CA VAL A 382 23.41 -18.78 -16.31
C VAL A 382 23.97 -17.65 -15.46
N ILE A 383 23.53 -17.59 -14.20
CA ILE A 383 24.08 -16.67 -13.21
C ILE A 383 25.24 -17.38 -12.51
N GLU A 384 26.43 -16.86 -12.73
CA GLU A 384 27.71 -17.35 -12.19
C GLU A 384 28.21 -16.38 -11.09
N GLU A 385 29.22 -16.81 -10.32
CA GLU A 385 29.89 -16.04 -9.28
C GLU A 385 30.37 -14.65 -9.75
N LYS A 386 30.89 -14.56 -10.99
CA LYS A 386 31.35 -13.28 -11.57
C LYS A 386 30.29 -12.18 -11.71
N HIS A 387 29.00 -12.53 -11.64
CA HIS A 387 27.86 -11.61 -11.75
C HIS A 387 27.46 -11.01 -10.41
N HIS A 388 28.04 -11.46 -9.31
CA HIS A 388 27.76 -10.95 -7.96
C HIS A 388 28.70 -9.79 -7.58
N PRO A 389 28.28 -8.92 -6.62
CA PRO A 389 29.15 -7.90 -6.04
C PRO A 389 30.41 -8.49 -5.44
N ASP A 390 31.51 -7.70 -5.45
CA ASP A 390 32.79 -8.16 -4.92
C ASP A 390 32.71 -8.52 -3.43
N ASP A 391 31.88 -7.82 -2.65
CA ASP A 391 31.62 -8.12 -1.23
C ASP A 391 31.11 -9.55 -1.00
N ILE A 392 30.37 -10.11 -1.95
CA ILE A 392 29.88 -11.50 -1.87
C ILE A 392 30.96 -12.48 -2.32
N ARG A 393 31.83 -12.08 -3.26
CA ARG A 393 32.99 -12.86 -3.72
C ARG A 393 34.09 -12.91 -2.66
N ASP A 394 34.36 -11.78 -2.00
CA ASP A 394 35.39 -11.64 -0.97
C ASP A 394 34.99 -12.26 0.36
N LEU A 395 33.73 -12.70 0.51
CA LEU A 395 33.23 -13.35 1.72
C LEU A 395 33.92 -14.67 2.09
N LYS A 396 34.64 -15.26 1.16
CA LYS A 396 35.58 -16.33 1.53
C LYS A 396 36.66 -15.88 2.56
N ILE A 397 36.74 -14.56 2.82
CA ILE A 397 37.82 -13.98 3.63
C ILE A 397 37.36 -13.32 4.95
N THR A 398 36.10 -12.81 5.09
CA THR A 398 35.93 -11.75 6.09
C THR A 398 35.00 -11.99 7.28
N THR A 399 34.07 -12.91 7.34
CA THR A 399 33.19 -13.00 8.53
C THR A 399 32.94 -14.40 9.02
N TYR A 400 33.92 -14.90 9.79
CA TYR A 400 33.66 -16.03 10.66
C TYR A 400 33.22 -15.54 12.04
N ARG A 401 31.93 -15.67 12.32
CA ARG A 401 31.48 -15.72 13.72
C ARG A 401 31.50 -17.16 14.17
N ARG A 402 31.88 -17.40 15.42
CA ARG A 402 31.73 -18.73 16.07
C ARG A 402 30.24 -19.11 16.09
N LYS A 403 29.95 -20.40 16.27
CA LYS A 403 28.56 -20.90 16.42
C LYS A 403 27.77 -20.23 17.55
N ASP A 404 28.46 -19.59 18.50
CA ASP A 404 27.88 -18.77 19.59
C ASP A 404 27.73 -17.28 19.26
N GLY A 405 28.02 -16.86 18.04
CA GLY A 405 27.92 -15.47 17.58
C GLY A 405 29.11 -14.57 17.93
N SER A 406 30.13 -15.08 18.66
CA SER A 406 31.31 -14.31 19.03
C SER A 406 32.32 -14.20 17.88
N LEU A 407 33.14 -13.14 17.90
CA LEU A 407 34.24 -12.98 16.95
C LEU A 407 35.38 -13.98 17.27
N PRO A 408 36.02 -14.59 16.25
CA PRO A 408 37.18 -15.43 16.45
C PRO A 408 38.37 -14.62 16.97
N THR A 409 39.23 -15.26 17.72
CA THR A 409 40.50 -14.66 18.17
C THR A 409 41.46 -14.47 16.97
N LEU A 410 42.45 -13.57 17.12
CA LEU A 410 43.50 -13.41 16.10
C LEU A 410 44.24 -14.73 15.84
N GLU A 411 44.45 -15.54 16.84
CA GLU A 411 45.13 -16.84 16.72
C GLU A 411 44.30 -17.84 15.87
N GLU A 412 42.97 -17.86 16.06
CA GLU A 412 42.06 -18.69 15.24
C GLU A 412 42.00 -18.23 13.79
N GLN A 413 41.98 -16.92 13.55
CA GLN A 413 42.06 -16.36 12.22
C GLN A 413 43.40 -16.68 11.54
N GLU A 414 44.48 -16.54 12.26
CA GLU A 414 45.81 -16.86 11.76
C GLU A 414 45.96 -18.35 11.37
N VAL A 415 45.49 -19.25 12.22
CA VAL A 415 45.46 -20.69 11.97
C VAL A 415 44.69 -20.99 10.66
N ARG A 416 43.56 -20.39 10.51
CA ARG A 416 42.69 -20.58 9.36
C ARG A 416 43.33 -20.06 8.07
N TYR A 417 43.85 -18.83 8.12
CA TYR A 417 44.46 -18.22 6.96
C TYR A 417 45.69 -18.99 6.50
N ILE A 418 46.50 -19.46 7.43
CA ILE A 418 47.65 -20.36 7.10
C ILE A 418 47.15 -21.65 6.47
N LYS A 419 46.08 -22.29 6.99
CA LYS A 419 45.52 -23.51 6.36
C LYS A 419 45.03 -23.26 4.94
N GLN A 420 44.34 -22.16 4.72
CA GLN A 420 43.82 -21.80 3.40
C GLN A 420 44.97 -21.60 2.40
N VAL A 421 45.97 -20.79 2.75
CA VAL A 421 47.10 -20.52 1.87
C VAL A 421 47.91 -21.79 1.58
N LEU A 422 48.07 -22.69 2.58
CA LEU A 422 48.71 -23.97 2.36
C LEU A 422 47.92 -24.85 1.39
N ALA A 423 46.59 -24.86 1.48
CA ALA A 423 45.74 -25.60 0.54
C ALA A 423 45.83 -25.04 -0.88
N GLU A 424 45.76 -23.72 -1.05
CA GLU A 424 45.84 -23.04 -2.36
C GLU A 424 47.22 -23.18 -3.02
N THR A 425 48.28 -23.26 -2.23
CA THR A 425 49.66 -23.45 -2.72
C THR A 425 50.01 -24.92 -2.86
N GLY A 426 49.06 -25.86 -2.74
CA GLY A 426 49.30 -27.31 -2.88
C GLY A 426 50.28 -27.85 -1.83
N GLY A 427 50.38 -27.23 -0.66
CA GLY A 427 51.35 -27.61 0.38
C GLY A 427 52.75 -27.05 0.23
N ASN A 428 53.01 -26.25 -0.78
CA ASN A 428 54.33 -25.65 -1.01
C ASN A 428 54.61 -24.55 0.05
N LYS A 429 55.35 -24.93 1.09
CA LYS A 429 55.66 -24.07 2.24
C LYS A 429 56.50 -22.84 1.89
N THR A 430 57.25 -22.85 0.77
CA THR A 430 58.01 -21.67 0.33
C THR A 430 57.08 -20.63 -0.31
N LEU A 431 56.24 -21.04 -1.23
CA LEU A 431 55.25 -20.20 -1.85
C LEU A 431 54.20 -19.69 -0.84
N ALA A 432 53.79 -20.54 0.08
CA ALA A 432 52.87 -20.17 1.16
C ALA A 432 53.47 -19.07 2.09
N ALA A 433 54.76 -19.18 2.44
CA ALA A 433 55.44 -18.17 3.24
C ALA A 433 55.52 -16.82 2.51
N GLU A 434 55.81 -16.84 1.23
CA GLU A 434 55.85 -15.65 0.36
C GLU A 434 54.45 -15.00 0.25
N THR A 435 53.40 -15.80 0.01
CA THR A 435 52.02 -15.36 -0.07
C THR A 435 51.52 -14.75 1.27
N LEU A 436 51.93 -15.35 2.40
CA LEU A 436 51.60 -14.86 3.75
C LEU A 436 52.43 -13.65 4.20
N GLY A 437 53.44 -13.24 3.40
CA GLY A 437 54.31 -12.11 3.75
C GLY A 437 55.20 -12.37 4.97
N ILE A 438 55.50 -13.66 5.30
CA ILE A 438 56.33 -14.04 6.45
C ILE A 438 57.51 -14.90 5.96
N ASP A 439 58.57 -14.94 6.78
CA ASP A 439 59.69 -15.80 6.44
C ASP A 439 59.36 -17.31 6.65
N ARG A 440 60.05 -18.17 5.89
CA ARG A 440 59.80 -19.61 5.89
C ARG A 440 59.97 -20.27 7.26
N VAL A 441 60.84 -19.75 8.09
CA VAL A 441 61.09 -20.28 9.43
C VAL A 441 59.91 -19.94 10.39
N SER A 442 59.41 -18.74 10.26
CA SER A 442 58.22 -18.30 10.98
C SER A 442 56.95 -19.10 10.58
N LEU A 443 56.77 -19.38 9.30
CA LEU A 443 55.69 -20.24 8.84
C LEU A 443 55.83 -21.66 9.38
N TRP A 444 57.03 -22.21 9.34
CA TRP A 444 57.30 -23.58 9.87
C TRP A 444 57.01 -23.67 11.38
N ARG A 445 57.43 -22.64 12.16
CA ARG A 445 57.12 -22.58 13.61
C ARG A 445 55.62 -22.50 13.87
N LYS A 446 54.85 -21.74 13.07
CA LYS A 446 53.40 -21.62 13.18
C LYS A 446 52.69 -22.92 12.80
N ILE A 447 53.10 -23.60 11.72
CA ILE A 447 52.59 -24.90 11.31
C ILE A 447 52.76 -25.92 12.45
N LYS A 448 53.96 -25.97 13.04
CA LYS A 448 54.27 -26.87 14.15
C LYS A 448 53.49 -26.51 15.44
N ARG A 449 53.38 -25.21 15.77
CA ARG A 449 52.65 -24.72 16.92
C ARG A 449 51.18 -25.05 16.85
N TYR A 450 50.58 -24.96 15.68
CA TYR A 450 49.15 -25.12 15.46
C TYR A 450 48.77 -26.53 14.94
N ALA A 451 49.71 -27.44 14.86
CA ALA A 451 49.51 -28.82 14.37
C ALA A 451 48.77 -28.85 13.04
N LEU A 452 49.27 -28.09 12.02
CA LEU A 452 48.66 -27.95 10.71
C LEU A 452 49.27 -28.90 9.65
N GLU A 453 49.84 -29.99 10.05
CA GLU A 453 50.43 -31.01 9.13
C GLU A 453 49.35 -31.91 8.53
#